data_d73efbb2750ddadf9ebb841b4070038e
#
_entry.id   d73efbb2750ddadf9ebb841b4070038e
#
_cell.length_a   1.000
_cell.length_b   1.000
_cell.length_c   1.000
_cell.angle_alpha   90.00
_cell.angle_beta   90.00
_cell.angle_gamma   90.00
#
_symmetry.space_group_name_H-M   'P 1'
#
loop_
_entity.id
_entity.type
_entity.pdbx_description
1 polymer ?
#
loop_
_entity_poly.entity_id
_entity_poly.type
_entity_poly.pdbx_seq_one_letter_code
_entity_poly.pdbx_strand_id
1 'polypeptide(L)'
;MFYLLNYTRKPVSSILYDARLAYSMHLAISDDGEKFQALNHNSGVLFVKATENEDGSLNPKSIKNPFIFQLKEEGYGVVAVRTKADGEDDEESRGCVVLFFTKDFLEYEELGLFHLEEQYVEEVICEFEEECYIVRWKNRDGICSVGQTSDIRKRDLDSVVMMTEETLQKSVILPKNAEIEGAVFHNMIEIPENLAERLEKKLLTPMNTGMSFPKQVIASSRSELNQFLAMVSYSDGTFVQKRVDWEFSDDIFREEGRYRIQGKVHQDNYLFPIAENRADPCIGRWNGKYYFIATNDADGNRTLYIREADTIPELLTAEEKLILDCETYPEIGGLLWAPEFHEIDGTLYIFHAATTGEFYCEESHVMQLKEGGNPTNKEDWSRPRRVVKKRRK
;
A
#
# COMPACT_ATOMS: atom_id res chain seq x y z
N MET A 1 -18.38 -17.19 -13.48
CA MET A 1 -18.62 -15.76 -13.65
C MET A 1 -18.38 -15.16 -12.28
N PHE A 2 -17.63 -14.08 -12.20
CA PHE A 2 -17.29 -13.45 -10.93
C PHE A 2 -17.97 -12.08 -10.83
N TYR A 3 -18.13 -11.62 -9.62
CA TYR A 3 -18.75 -10.34 -9.30
C TYR A 3 -17.75 -9.43 -8.59
N LEU A 4 -17.68 -8.18 -9.00
CA LEU A 4 -16.87 -7.15 -8.38
C LEU A 4 -17.80 -6.11 -7.76
N LEU A 5 -17.73 -5.95 -6.44
CA LEU A 5 -18.50 -5.00 -5.65
C LEU A 5 -17.66 -3.76 -5.38
N ASN A 6 -18.23 -2.61 -5.70
CA ASN A 6 -17.68 -1.29 -5.45
C ASN A 6 -18.32 -0.68 -4.20
N TYR A 7 -17.50 -0.16 -3.30
CA TYR A 7 -17.96 0.48 -2.08
C TYR A 7 -16.98 1.54 -1.56
N THR A 8 -17.47 2.39 -0.66
CA THR A 8 -16.65 3.24 0.21
C THR A 8 -16.80 2.75 1.65
N ARG A 9 -15.95 3.23 2.56
CA ARG A 9 -16.08 2.93 3.99
C ARG A 9 -16.63 4.12 4.75
N LYS A 10 -17.37 3.86 5.83
CA LYS A 10 -17.79 4.93 6.73
C LYS A 10 -16.58 5.55 7.42
N PRO A 11 -16.44 6.87 7.46
CA PRO A 11 -15.41 7.52 8.24
C PRO A 11 -15.54 7.12 9.72
N VAL A 12 -14.44 6.74 10.33
CA VAL A 12 -14.37 6.43 11.77
C VAL A 12 -13.30 7.32 12.40
N SER A 13 -13.56 7.87 13.57
CA SER A 13 -12.59 8.65 14.35
C SER A 13 -11.59 7.73 15.05
N SER A 14 -10.98 6.82 14.28
CA SER A 14 -10.06 5.78 14.76
C SER A 14 -8.67 6.05 14.21
N ILE A 15 -7.64 5.77 14.98
CA ILE A 15 -6.24 5.79 14.54
C ILE A 15 -6.02 4.81 13.39
N LEU A 16 -6.82 3.73 13.34
CA LEU A 16 -6.65 2.66 12.35
C LEU A 16 -7.20 3.01 10.96
N TYR A 17 -8.15 3.95 10.88
CA TYR A 17 -8.74 4.35 9.62
C TYR A 17 -9.18 5.81 9.64
N ASP A 18 -8.28 6.68 9.20
CA ASP A 18 -8.51 8.12 9.09
C ASP A 18 -9.70 8.44 8.16
N ALA A 19 -10.50 9.45 8.50
CA ALA A 19 -11.63 9.89 7.69
C ALA A 19 -11.24 10.21 6.25
N ARG A 20 -10.04 10.73 6.02
CA ARG A 20 -9.51 11.03 4.68
C ARG A 20 -9.32 9.78 3.82
N LEU A 21 -9.03 8.61 4.41
CA LEU A 21 -8.91 7.34 3.70
C LEU A 21 -10.27 6.68 3.43
N ALA A 22 -11.30 7.04 4.18
CA ALA A 22 -12.66 6.53 3.98
C ALA A 22 -13.26 6.97 2.64
N TYR A 23 -12.89 8.14 2.15
CA TYR A 23 -13.36 8.70 0.89
C TYR A 23 -12.48 8.30 -0.28
N SER A 24 -12.38 6.99 -0.50
CA SER A 24 -11.71 6.33 -1.62
C SER A 24 -12.59 5.17 -2.11
N MET A 25 -12.33 4.68 -3.32
CA MET A 25 -13.03 3.49 -3.80
C MET A 25 -12.36 2.22 -3.26
N HIS A 26 -13.17 1.30 -2.78
CA HIS A 26 -12.79 -0.02 -2.31
C HIS A 26 -13.45 -1.08 -3.19
N LEU A 27 -12.88 -2.28 -3.24
CA LEU A 27 -13.39 -3.39 -4.01
C LEU A 27 -13.50 -4.65 -3.16
N ALA A 28 -14.50 -5.46 -3.48
CA ALA A 28 -14.62 -6.83 -2.99
C ALA A 28 -15.01 -7.76 -4.13
N ILE A 29 -14.61 -9.02 -4.04
CA ILE A 29 -14.83 -10.03 -5.07
C ILE A 29 -15.69 -11.19 -4.55
N SER A 30 -16.47 -11.80 -5.45
CA SER A 30 -17.31 -12.95 -5.16
C SER A 30 -17.42 -13.85 -6.39
N ASP A 31 -17.49 -15.18 -6.18
CA ASP A 31 -17.76 -16.17 -7.22
C ASP A 31 -19.26 -16.55 -7.31
N ASP A 32 -20.05 -16.25 -6.28
CA ASP A 32 -21.48 -16.58 -6.17
C ASP A 32 -22.41 -15.34 -6.18
N GLY A 33 -21.85 -14.12 -6.06
CA GLY A 33 -22.61 -12.87 -5.98
C GLY A 33 -23.29 -12.62 -4.63
N GLU A 34 -23.05 -13.49 -3.63
CA GLU A 34 -23.62 -13.40 -2.29
C GLU A 34 -22.56 -13.16 -1.22
N LYS A 35 -21.45 -13.91 -1.27
CA LYS A 35 -20.35 -13.82 -0.32
C LYS A 35 -19.19 -13.06 -0.93
N PHE A 36 -18.88 -11.90 -0.38
CA PHE A 36 -17.84 -11.03 -0.87
C PHE A 36 -16.62 -11.04 0.04
N GLN A 37 -15.44 -11.17 -0.58
CA GLN A 37 -14.15 -10.99 0.08
C GLN A 37 -13.59 -9.61 -0.26
N ALA A 38 -13.35 -8.78 0.75
CA ALA A 38 -12.72 -7.48 0.56
C ALA A 38 -11.31 -7.63 -0.01
N LEU A 39 -11.00 -6.89 -1.06
CA LEU A 39 -9.68 -6.82 -1.66
C LEU A 39 -8.80 -5.79 -0.92
N ASN A 40 -7.48 -5.86 -1.16
CA ASN A 40 -6.49 -4.92 -0.62
C ASN A 40 -6.60 -4.71 0.90
N HIS A 41 -6.83 -5.78 1.67
CA HIS A 41 -7.01 -5.72 3.14
C HIS A 41 -8.13 -4.77 3.58
N ASN A 42 -9.21 -4.66 2.82
CA ASN A 42 -10.29 -3.70 3.02
C ASN A 42 -9.80 -2.22 3.02
N SER A 43 -8.77 -1.93 2.25
CA SER A 43 -8.23 -0.59 2.01
C SER A 43 -8.62 -0.08 0.62
N GLY A 44 -8.52 1.24 0.39
CA GLY A 44 -8.85 1.85 -0.90
C GLY A 44 -7.94 1.38 -2.03
N VAL A 45 -8.50 1.28 -3.23
CA VAL A 45 -7.77 0.91 -4.46
C VAL A 45 -7.72 2.06 -5.47
N LEU A 46 -8.60 3.05 -5.35
CA LEU A 46 -8.62 4.25 -6.20
C LEU A 46 -8.71 5.50 -5.33
N PHE A 47 -7.74 6.39 -5.53
CA PHE A 47 -7.66 7.72 -4.94
C PHE A 47 -7.56 8.75 -6.04
N VAL A 48 -8.25 9.88 -5.87
CA VAL A 48 -8.13 11.00 -6.78
C VAL A 48 -6.84 11.78 -6.51
N LYS A 49 -6.26 12.36 -7.55
CA LYS A 49 -5.06 13.18 -7.45
C LYS A 49 -5.34 14.48 -6.68
N ALA A 50 -4.37 14.90 -5.87
CA ALA A 50 -4.38 16.23 -5.30
C ALA A 50 -4.26 17.30 -6.39
N THR A 51 -4.85 18.47 -6.16
CA THR A 51 -4.59 19.66 -6.96
C THR A 51 -3.47 20.50 -6.32
N GLU A 52 -2.98 21.51 -7.00
CA GLU A 52 -1.94 22.40 -6.51
C GLU A 52 -2.55 23.76 -6.17
N ASN A 53 -2.24 24.28 -4.99
CA ASN A 53 -2.59 25.63 -4.57
C ASN A 53 -1.70 26.68 -5.26
N GLU A 54 -2.10 27.95 -5.23
CA GLU A 54 -1.33 29.07 -5.81
C GLU A 54 0.10 29.19 -5.22
N ASP A 55 0.30 28.77 -3.99
CA ASP A 55 1.61 28.77 -3.32
C ASP A 55 2.48 27.53 -3.61
N GLY A 56 2.00 26.62 -4.45
CA GLY A 56 2.65 25.36 -4.81
C GLY A 56 2.46 24.23 -3.78
N SER A 57 1.67 24.42 -2.73
CA SER A 57 1.31 23.34 -1.81
C SER A 57 0.25 22.43 -2.42
N LEU A 58 0.23 21.15 -2.00
CA LEU A 58 -0.78 20.20 -2.43
C LEU A 58 -2.11 20.45 -1.72
N ASN A 59 -3.19 20.41 -2.49
CA ASN A 59 -4.55 20.43 -2.01
C ASN A 59 -5.15 19.02 -2.19
N PRO A 60 -5.11 18.16 -1.15
CA PRO A 60 -5.57 16.79 -1.25
C PRO A 60 -7.07 16.73 -1.49
N LYS A 61 -7.46 15.80 -2.34
CA LYS A 61 -8.85 15.55 -2.73
C LYS A 61 -9.25 14.12 -2.38
N SER A 62 -10.55 13.87 -2.32
CA SER A 62 -11.16 12.57 -2.08
C SER A 62 -12.32 12.32 -3.03
N ILE A 63 -12.91 11.13 -3.00
CA ILE A 63 -14.08 10.78 -3.82
C ILE A 63 -15.19 10.19 -2.97
N LYS A 64 -16.44 10.48 -3.37
CA LYS A 64 -17.66 9.87 -2.84
C LYS A 64 -18.45 9.21 -3.95
N ASN A 65 -19.27 8.24 -3.57
CA ASN A 65 -20.25 7.59 -4.46
C ASN A 65 -19.65 7.15 -5.82
N PRO A 66 -18.52 6.43 -5.82
CA PRO A 66 -17.94 5.92 -7.05
C PRO A 66 -18.87 4.90 -7.70
N PHE A 67 -19.02 4.96 -9.01
CA PHE A 67 -19.81 4.02 -9.79
C PHE A 67 -18.98 3.44 -10.93
N ILE A 68 -18.88 2.12 -11.01
CA ILE A 68 -18.16 1.40 -12.06
C ILE A 68 -19.10 1.10 -13.21
N PHE A 69 -18.68 1.35 -14.45
CA PHE A 69 -19.42 1.02 -15.65
C PHE A 69 -18.52 0.40 -16.72
N GLN A 70 -19.14 -0.33 -17.65
CA GLN A 70 -18.43 -0.94 -18.76
C GLN A 70 -18.19 0.06 -19.87
N LEU A 71 -16.99 0.04 -20.48
CA LEU A 71 -16.70 0.85 -21.66
C LEU A 71 -17.19 0.15 -22.93
N LYS A 72 -17.42 0.91 -23.97
CA LYS A 72 -17.69 0.41 -25.32
C LYS A 72 -16.55 -0.47 -25.85
N GLU A 73 -15.35 -0.04 -25.55
CA GLU A 73 -14.11 -0.79 -25.81
C GLU A 73 -13.78 -1.67 -24.61
N GLU A 74 -12.67 -2.39 -24.68
CA GLU A 74 -12.18 -3.18 -23.55
C GLU A 74 -11.83 -2.31 -22.34
N GLY A 75 -12.36 -2.67 -21.16
CA GLY A 75 -12.08 -2.00 -19.90
C GLY A 75 -13.31 -1.41 -19.23
N TYR A 76 -13.05 -0.60 -18.20
CA TYR A 76 -14.08 -0.05 -17.32
C TYR A 76 -13.85 1.45 -17.08
N GLY A 77 -14.92 2.17 -16.88
CA GLY A 77 -14.92 3.53 -16.38
C GLY A 77 -15.34 3.57 -14.92
N VAL A 78 -14.89 4.58 -14.19
CA VAL A 78 -15.39 4.93 -12.86
C VAL A 78 -15.74 6.42 -12.87
N VAL A 79 -16.99 6.75 -12.52
CA VAL A 79 -17.41 8.13 -12.23
C VAL A 79 -17.58 8.26 -10.72
N ALA A 80 -17.19 9.41 -10.16
CA ALA A 80 -17.31 9.67 -8.74
C ALA A 80 -17.48 11.16 -8.45
N VAL A 81 -18.07 11.51 -7.32
CA VAL A 81 -18.10 12.89 -6.83
C VAL A 81 -16.75 13.21 -6.19
N ARG A 82 -16.05 14.24 -6.67
CA ARG A 82 -14.82 14.72 -6.04
C ARG A 82 -15.15 15.63 -4.86
N THR A 83 -14.40 15.46 -3.76
CA THR A 83 -14.56 16.22 -2.52
C THR A 83 -13.21 16.74 -2.02
N LYS A 84 -13.20 17.58 -1.00
CA LYS A 84 -12.02 17.82 -0.18
C LYS A 84 -11.60 16.53 0.52
N ALA A 85 -10.39 16.50 1.08
CA ALA A 85 -9.82 15.32 1.72
C ALA A 85 -10.70 14.73 2.84
N ASP A 86 -11.43 15.57 3.55
CA ASP A 86 -12.35 15.22 4.64
C ASP A 86 -13.75 14.85 4.19
N GLY A 87 -14.00 14.85 2.88
CA GLY A 87 -15.30 14.55 2.28
C GLY A 87 -16.26 15.73 2.19
N GLU A 88 -15.84 16.93 2.58
CA GLU A 88 -16.61 18.14 2.40
C GLU A 88 -16.60 18.60 0.91
N ASP A 89 -17.48 19.54 0.59
CA ASP A 89 -17.62 20.04 -0.77
C ASP A 89 -16.33 20.65 -1.31
N ASP A 90 -16.00 20.28 -2.53
CA ASP A 90 -14.89 20.85 -3.28
C ASP A 90 -15.40 21.86 -4.29
N GLU A 91 -15.17 23.15 -4.02
CA GLU A 91 -15.60 24.26 -4.88
C GLU A 91 -15.07 24.14 -6.33
N GLU A 92 -13.86 23.59 -6.50
CA GLU A 92 -13.25 23.39 -7.81
C GLU A 92 -13.98 22.36 -8.67
N SER A 93 -14.76 21.46 -8.04
CA SER A 93 -15.53 20.42 -8.73
C SER A 93 -17.05 20.63 -8.68
N ARG A 94 -17.50 21.82 -8.30
CA ARG A 94 -18.92 22.14 -8.31
C ARG A 94 -19.55 21.86 -9.67
N GLY A 95 -20.66 21.12 -9.68
CA GLY A 95 -21.36 20.71 -10.90
C GLY A 95 -20.64 19.64 -11.72
N CYS A 96 -19.52 19.12 -11.22
CA CYS A 96 -18.71 18.13 -11.92
C CYS A 96 -18.66 16.80 -11.18
N VAL A 97 -18.34 15.75 -11.93
CA VAL A 97 -17.86 14.47 -11.42
C VAL A 97 -16.45 14.22 -11.93
N VAL A 98 -15.67 13.38 -11.26
CA VAL A 98 -14.36 12.95 -11.73
C VAL A 98 -14.49 11.62 -12.47
N LEU A 99 -13.80 11.48 -13.60
CA LEU A 99 -13.83 10.31 -14.45
C LEU A 99 -12.48 9.61 -14.46
N PHE A 100 -12.50 8.29 -14.30
CA PHE A 100 -11.34 7.42 -14.39
C PHE A 100 -11.59 6.28 -15.37
N PHE A 101 -10.50 5.79 -15.98
CA PHE A 101 -10.51 4.57 -16.76
C PHE A 101 -9.53 3.56 -16.19
N THR A 102 -9.90 2.28 -16.32
CA THR A 102 -9.06 1.15 -15.94
C THR A 102 -9.30 -0.06 -16.85
N LYS A 103 -8.28 -0.88 -17.05
CA LYS A 103 -8.44 -2.17 -17.72
C LYS A 103 -8.56 -3.33 -16.76
N ASP A 104 -8.04 -3.16 -15.54
CA ASP A 104 -7.82 -4.29 -14.63
C ASP A 104 -8.04 -3.95 -13.14
N PHE A 105 -8.53 -2.76 -12.81
CA PHE A 105 -8.74 -2.27 -11.45
C PHE A 105 -7.48 -2.25 -10.55
N LEU A 106 -6.29 -2.37 -11.15
CA LEU A 106 -5.00 -2.23 -10.49
C LEU A 106 -4.35 -0.88 -10.80
N GLU A 107 -4.56 -0.40 -12.01
CA GLU A 107 -4.08 0.91 -12.48
C GLU A 107 -5.24 1.72 -13.03
N TYR A 108 -5.24 3.02 -12.73
CA TYR A 108 -6.30 3.94 -13.13
C TYR A 108 -5.73 5.17 -13.82
N GLU A 109 -6.33 5.54 -14.95
CA GLU A 109 -6.10 6.81 -15.64
C GLU A 109 -7.17 7.81 -15.19
N GLU A 110 -6.77 8.87 -14.48
CA GLU A 110 -7.68 9.97 -14.16
C GLU A 110 -7.80 10.91 -15.36
N LEU A 111 -8.99 10.97 -15.94
CA LEU A 111 -9.27 11.85 -17.09
C LEU A 111 -9.61 13.28 -16.69
N GLY A 112 -9.92 13.49 -15.40
CA GLY A 112 -10.28 14.79 -14.83
C GLY A 112 -11.78 15.02 -14.71
N LEU A 113 -12.16 16.27 -14.52
CA LEU A 113 -13.54 16.66 -14.25
C LEU A 113 -14.41 16.61 -15.49
N PHE A 114 -15.64 16.12 -15.29
CA PHE A 114 -16.71 16.07 -16.28
C PHE A 114 -17.86 16.94 -15.76
N HIS A 115 -18.13 18.06 -16.41
CA HIS A 115 -19.17 19.00 -16.01
C HIS A 115 -20.55 18.48 -16.45
N LEU A 116 -21.48 18.43 -15.49
CA LEU A 116 -22.84 17.95 -15.70
C LEU A 116 -23.87 19.06 -15.52
N GLU A 117 -23.70 19.95 -14.54
CA GLU A 117 -24.62 21.04 -14.19
C GLU A 117 -23.95 22.12 -13.31
N GLU A 118 -24.74 23.09 -12.81
CA GLU A 118 -24.23 24.21 -12.00
C GLU A 118 -24.21 23.93 -10.48
N GLN A 119 -25.00 22.95 -9.98
CA GLN A 119 -25.10 22.62 -8.57
C GLN A 119 -24.16 21.46 -8.22
N TYR A 120 -23.90 21.25 -6.92
CA TYR A 120 -23.12 20.09 -6.47
C TYR A 120 -23.83 18.79 -6.80
N VAL A 121 -23.13 17.88 -7.45
CA VAL A 121 -23.58 16.51 -7.71
C VAL A 121 -23.41 15.68 -6.43
N GLU A 122 -24.44 14.92 -6.04
CA GLU A 122 -24.37 14.00 -4.90
C GLU A 122 -24.24 12.55 -5.32
N GLU A 123 -24.96 12.14 -6.36
CA GLU A 123 -24.95 10.79 -6.89
C GLU A 123 -24.78 10.82 -8.39
N VAL A 124 -24.03 9.87 -8.94
CA VAL A 124 -23.84 9.72 -10.38
C VAL A 124 -23.80 8.24 -10.75
N ILE A 125 -24.46 7.91 -11.85
CA ILE A 125 -24.49 6.58 -12.47
C ILE A 125 -24.16 6.77 -13.95
N CYS A 126 -23.32 5.91 -14.49
CA CYS A 126 -23.01 5.87 -15.91
C CYS A 126 -23.16 4.45 -16.45
N GLU A 127 -23.84 4.29 -17.57
CA GLU A 127 -24.03 3.00 -18.23
C GLU A 127 -23.81 3.17 -19.73
N PHE A 128 -23.32 2.11 -20.38
CA PHE A 128 -23.20 2.08 -21.84
C PHE A 128 -24.36 1.29 -22.41
N GLU A 129 -25.25 1.98 -23.12
CA GLU A 129 -26.46 1.43 -23.73
C GLU A 129 -26.60 1.94 -25.18
N GLU A 130 -27.00 1.05 -26.10
CA GLU A 130 -27.37 1.42 -27.50
C GLU A 130 -26.36 2.38 -28.20
N GLU A 131 -25.06 2.09 -28.05
CA GLU A 131 -23.95 2.84 -28.63
C GLU A 131 -23.68 4.22 -27.97
N CYS A 132 -24.32 4.55 -26.86
CA CYS A 132 -24.14 5.80 -26.10
C CYS A 132 -23.86 5.52 -24.62
N TYR A 133 -23.16 6.43 -23.96
CA TYR A 133 -23.08 6.48 -22.52
C TYR A 133 -24.24 7.31 -21.98
N ILE A 134 -25.00 6.73 -21.08
CA ILE A 134 -26.10 7.37 -20.37
C ILE A 134 -25.62 7.74 -18.99
N VAL A 135 -25.53 9.03 -18.71
CA VAL A 135 -25.10 9.57 -17.41
C VAL A 135 -26.34 10.07 -16.68
N ARG A 136 -26.60 9.50 -15.50
CA ARG A 136 -27.72 9.90 -14.63
C ARG A 136 -27.13 10.44 -13.33
N TRP A 137 -27.67 11.55 -12.85
CA TRP A 137 -27.17 12.11 -11.60
C TRP A 137 -28.29 12.78 -10.79
N LYS A 138 -28.03 12.92 -9.49
CA LYS A 138 -28.83 13.66 -8.55
C LYS A 138 -27.98 14.77 -7.96
N ASN A 139 -28.50 15.98 -7.97
CA ASN A 139 -27.83 17.12 -7.35
C ASN A 139 -28.25 17.28 -5.88
N ARG A 140 -27.61 18.23 -5.19
CA ARG A 140 -27.89 18.53 -3.77
C ARG A 140 -29.32 18.96 -3.50
N ASP A 141 -29.99 19.61 -4.45
CA ASP A 141 -31.38 20.03 -4.32
C ASP A 141 -32.36 18.88 -4.55
N GLY A 142 -31.86 17.66 -4.77
CA GLY A 142 -32.66 16.45 -5.00
C GLY A 142 -33.18 16.36 -6.44
N ILE A 143 -32.72 17.22 -7.37
CA ILE A 143 -33.11 17.17 -8.76
C ILE A 143 -32.33 16.08 -9.47
N CYS A 144 -33.05 15.18 -10.14
CA CYS A 144 -32.46 14.13 -10.95
C CYS A 144 -32.48 14.51 -12.43
N SER A 145 -31.36 14.26 -13.09
CA SER A 145 -31.14 14.56 -14.50
C SER A 145 -30.48 13.38 -15.22
N VAL A 146 -30.68 13.29 -16.52
CA VAL A 146 -30.03 12.34 -17.40
C VAL A 146 -29.47 13.05 -18.61
N GLY A 147 -28.24 12.71 -18.96
CA GLY A 147 -27.58 13.14 -20.19
C GLY A 147 -27.02 11.97 -20.95
N GLN A 148 -26.72 12.18 -22.23
CA GLN A 148 -26.10 11.14 -23.05
C GLN A 148 -24.91 11.70 -23.81
N THR A 149 -23.94 10.82 -24.11
CA THR A 149 -22.82 11.13 -24.98
C THR A 149 -22.36 9.87 -25.72
N SER A 150 -21.98 10.06 -26.98
CA SER A 150 -21.39 8.96 -27.77
C SER A 150 -19.93 8.71 -27.45
N ASP A 151 -19.26 9.65 -26.77
CA ASP A 151 -17.86 9.57 -26.40
C ASP A 151 -17.61 10.20 -25.02
N ILE A 152 -17.60 9.35 -23.99
CA ILE A 152 -17.40 9.77 -22.59
C ILE A 152 -16.04 10.45 -22.35
N ARG A 153 -15.03 10.18 -23.20
CA ARG A 153 -13.69 10.81 -23.10
C ARG A 153 -13.72 12.32 -23.36
N LYS A 154 -14.69 12.79 -24.11
CA LYS A 154 -14.88 14.23 -24.35
C LYS A 154 -15.34 14.99 -23.13
N ARG A 155 -15.94 14.27 -22.16
CA ARG A 155 -16.48 14.84 -20.92
C ARG A 155 -17.48 15.96 -21.21
N ASP A 156 -18.32 15.73 -22.22
CA ASP A 156 -19.39 16.63 -22.69
C ASP A 156 -20.64 15.81 -22.99
N LEU A 157 -21.81 16.41 -22.77
CA LEU A 157 -23.09 15.75 -22.98
C LEU A 157 -23.76 16.32 -24.24
N ASP A 158 -24.23 15.41 -25.09
CA ASP A 158 -24.97 15.80 -26.32
C ASP A 158 -26.38 16.37 -26.00
N SER A 159 -26.96 15.91 -24.86
CA SER A 159 -28.28 16.36 -24.40
C SER A 159 -28.45 16.10 -22.89
N VAL A 160 -29.29 16.90 -22.25
CA VAL A 160 -29.68 16.77 -20.85
C VAL A 160 -31.18 16.93 -20.69
N VAL A 161 -31.82 16.03 -19.93
CA VAL A 161 -33.24 16.12 -19.56
C VAL A 161 -33.45 15.77 -18.09
N MET A 162 -34.51 16.27 -17.48
CA MET A 162 -34.89 15.92 -16.10
C MET A 162 -35.51 14.53 -16.06
N MET A 163 -35.31 13.82 -14.96
CA MET A 163 -35.84 12.47 -14.71
C MET A 163 -36.41 12.34 -13.29
N THR A 164 -37.05 11.21 -12.98
CA THR A 164 -37.55 10.90 -11.67
C THR A 164 -36.48 10.10 -10.86
N GLU A 165 -36.47 10.24 -9.53
CA GLU A 165 -35.54 9.53 -8.65
C GLU A 165 -35.69 7.99 -8.74
N GLU A 166 -36.92 7.47 -8.95
CA GLU A 166 -37.14 6.03 -9.18
C GLU A 166 -36.33 5.45 -10.34
N THR A 167 -36.12 6.24 -11.39
CA THR A 167 -35.34 5.81 -12.56
C THR A 167 -33.85 5.75 -12.26
N LEU A 168 -33.35 6.64 -11.39
CA LEU A 168 -31.96 6.61 -10.95
C LEU A 168 -31.65 5.33 -10.15
N GLN A 169 -32.51 4.94 -9.21
CA GLN A 169 -32.30 3.79 -8.33
C GLN A 169 -32.43 2.44 -9.03
N LYS A 170 -33.22 2.33 -10.09
CA LYS A 170 -33.45 1.06 -10.80
C LYS A 170 -32.21 0.49 -11.51
N SER A 171 -31.25 1.32 -11.82
CA SER A 171 -30.04 0.93 -12.53
C SER A 171 -28.95 0.35 -11.63
N VAL A 172 -29.10 0.42 -10.29
CA VAL A 172 -28.06 -0.01 -9.35
C VAL A 172 -28.30 -1.45 -8.93
N ILE A 173 -27.34 -2.35 -9.23
CA ILE A 173 -27.33 -3.71 -8.75
C ILE A 173 -26.48 -3.76 -7.49
N LEU A 174 -27.06 -4.21 -6.37
CA LEU A 174 -26.39 -4.39 -5.10
C LEU A 174 -26.57 -5.82 -4.58
N PRO A 175 -25.58 -6.38 -3.88
CA PRO A 175 -25.70 -7.68 -3.24
C PRO A 175 -26.73 -7.63 -2.10
N LYS A 176 -27.46 -8.75 -1.92
CA LYS A 176 -28.49 -8.83 -0.87
C LYS A 176 -27.92 -9.05 0.54
N ASN A 177 -26.80 -9.77 0.64
CA ASN A 177 -26.28 -10.30 1.89
C ASN A 177 -24.75 -10.07 2.07
N ALA A 178 -24.15 -9.07 1.39
CA ALA A 178 -22.73 -8.82 1.57
C ALA A 178 -22.44 -8.22 2.96
N GLU A 179 -21.52 -8.83 3.69
CA GLU A 179 -21.07 -8.38 5.01
C GLU A 179 -19.59 -7.93 4.91
N ILE A 180 -19.37 -6.63 4.80
CA ILE A 180 -18.03 -6.02 4.81
C ILE A 180 -18.02 -4.90 5.85
N GLU A 181 -17.06 -4.95 6.75
CA GLU A 181 -16.97 -3.99 7.85
C GLU A 181 -16.90 -2.55 7.37
N GLY A 182 -17.86 -1.73 7.81
CA GLY A 182 -17.91 -0.30 7.52
C GLY A 182 -18.28 0.06 6.08
N ALA A 183 -18.59 -0.92 5.20
CA ALA A 183 -18.87 -0.66 3.80
C ALA A 183 -20.20 0.10 3.57
N VAL A 184 -20.15 0.99 2.59
CA VAL A 184 -21.30 1.62 1.94
C VAL A 184 -21.24 1.22 0.47
N PHE A 185 -22.12 0.32 0.05
CA PHE A 185 -22.13 -0.24 -1.30
C PHE A 185 -22.66 0.75 -2.32
N HIS A 186 -22.04 0.78 -3.51
CA HIS A 186 -22.44 1.67 -4.60
C HIS A 186 -22.96 0.91 -5.81
N ASN A 187 -22.18 -0.03 -6.35
CA ASN A 187 -22.67 -0.94 -7.38
C ASN A 187 -21.84 -2.22 -7.47
N MET A 188 -22.41 -3.20 -8.16
CA MET A 188 -21.80 -4.48 -8.45
C MET A 188 -21.82 -4.73 -9.95
N ILE A 189 -20.72 -5.24 -10.50
CA ILE A 189 -20.59 -5.62 -11.91
C ILE A 189 -20.12 -7.07 -12.04
N GLU A 190 -20.44 -7.68 -13.17
CA GLU A 190 -19.86 -8.96 -13.56
C GLU A 190 -18.49 -8.74 -14.20
N ILE A 191 -17.52 -9.61 -13.87
CA ILE A 191 -16.18 -9.57 -14.44
C ILE A 191 -15.77 -10.97 -14.95
N PRO A 192 -14.89 -11.04 -15.96
CA PRO A 192 -14.38 -12.30 -16.45
C PRO A 192 -13.42 -12.96 -15.45
N GLU A 193 -13.36 -14.30 -15.50
CA GLU A 193 -12.57 -15.13 -14.57
C GLU A 193 -11.08 -14.76 -14.54
N ASN A 194 -10.48 -14.53 -15.68
CA ASN A 194 -9.07 -14.14 -15.77
C ASN A 194 -8.75 -12.80 -15.07
N LEU A 195 -9.73 -11.87 -15.05
CA LEU A 195 -9.60 -10.61 -14.30
C LEU A 195 -9.76 -10.86 -12.80
N ALA A 196 -10.72 -11.69 -12.42
CA ALA A 196 -10.92 -12.10 -11.03
C ALA A 196 -9.67 -12.74 -10.43
N GLU A 197 -9.11 -13.75 -11.09
CA GLU A 197 -7.87 -14.42 -10.69
C GLU A 197 -6.69 -13.42 -10.56
N ARG A 198 -6.61 -12.45 -11.46
CA ARG A 198 -5.57 -11.42 -11.41
C ARG A 198 -5.73 -10.51 -10.19
N LEU A 199 -6.96 -10.07 -9.88
CA LEU A 199 -7.26 -9.25 -8.72
C LEU A 199 -6.98 -10.00 -7.42
N GLU A 200 -7.43 -11.25 -7.30
CA GLU A 200 -7.15 -12.11 -6.15
C GLU A 200 -5.64 -12.27 -5.93
N LYS A 201 -4.91 -12.61 -6.99
CA LYS A 201 -3.46 -12.77 -6.93
C LYS A 201 -2.71 -11.51 -6.49
N LYS A 202 -3.21 -10.31 -6.82
CA LYS A 202 -2.54 -9.03 -6.54
C LYS A 202 -3.00 -8.36 -5.26
N LEU A 203 -4.26 -8.53 -4.89
CA LEU A 203 -4.91 -7.78 -3.82
C LEU A 203 -5.32 -8.62 -2.61
N LEU A 204 -5.17 -9.95 -2.65
CA LEU A 204 -5.34 -10.81 -1.49
C LEU A 204 -3.99 -11.20 -0.88
N THR A 205 -4.01 -11.46 0.42
CA THR A 205 -2.82 -11.99 1.12
C THR A 205 -2.44 -13.35 0.53
N PRO A 206 -1.19 -13.54 0.09
CA PRO A 206 -0.74 -14.83 -0.43
C PRO A 206 -0.85 -15.93 0.64
N MET A 207 -1.57 -17.00 0.31
CA MET A 207 -1.76 -18.16 1.16
C MET A 207 -0.86 -19.31 0.69
N ASN A 208 -0.33 -20.11 1.63
CA ASN A 208 0.43 -21.29 1.28
C ASN A 208 -0.48 -22.31 0.55
N THR A 209 -0.04 -22.71 -0.64
CA THR A 209 -0.76 -23.69 -1.50
C THR A 209 -0.08 -25.05 -1.57
N GLY A 210 1.18 -25.13 -1.09
CA GLY A 210 1.89 -26.39 -1.10
C GLY A 210 3.36 -26.26 -0.72
N MET A 211 3.99 -27.41 -0.59
CA MET A 211 5.41 -27.53 -0.28
C MET A 211 6.02 -28.69 -1.07
N SER A 212 7.23 -28.54 -1.53
CA SER A 212 8.04 -29.62 -2.07
C SER A 212 9.42 -29.68 -1.41
N PHE A 213 9.93 -30.89 -1.27
CA PHE A 213 11.27 -31.17 -0.78
C PHE A 213 11.85 -32.38 -1.54
N PRO A 214 13.16 -32.48 -1.78
CA PRO A 214 13.76 -33.64 -2.42
C PRO A 214 13.41 -34.94 -1.67
N LYS A 215 12.91 -35.96 -2.38
CA LYS A 215 12.50 -37.24 -1.78
C LYS A 215 13.65 -37.99 -1.09
N GLN A 216 14.89 -37.74 -1.53
CA GLN A 216 16.10 -38.33 -0.99
C GLN A 216 17.21 -37.29 -1.04
N VAL A 217 17.98 -37.20 0.02
CA VAL A 217 19.18 -36.37 0.13
C VAL A 217 20.31 -37.20 0.75
N ILE A 218 21.56 -36.84 0.48
CA ILE A 218 22.73 -37.44 1.12
C ILE A 218 23.36 -36.36 1.99
N ALA A 219 23.58 -36.71 3.25
CA ALA A 219 24.22 -35.81 4.21
C ALA A 219 24.99 -36.64 5.24
N SER A 220 26.18 -36.20 5.60
CA SER A 220 27.04 -36.81 6.63
C SER A 220 26.94 -36.10 7.99
N SER A 221 26.23 -34.99 8.04
CA SER A 221 26.03 -34.17 9.23
C SER A 221 24.73 -33.39 9.17
N ARG A 222 24.27 -32.92 10.37
CA ARG A 222 23.11 -31.99 10.43
C ARG A 222 23.36 -30.71 9.66
N SER A 223 24.59 -30.18 9.68
CA SER A 223 24.97 -28.98 8.93
C SER A 223 24.79 -29.14 7.42
N GLU A 224 25.19 -30.31 6.87
CA GLU A 224 24.95 -30.61 5.45
C GLU A 224 23.47 -30.80 5.15
N LEU A 225 22.72 -31.49 6.03
CA LEU A 225 21.28 -31.67 5.85
C LEU A 225 20.53 -30.33 5.86
N ASN A 226 20.94 -29.38 6.70
CA ASN A 226 20.34 -28.05 6.81
C ASN A 226 20.56 -27.17 5.56
N GLN A 227 21.44 -27.56 4.65
CA GLN A 227 21.61 -26.86 3.36
C GLN A 227 20.49 -27.16 2.37
N PHE A 228 19.75 -28.25 2.59
CA PHE A 228 18.58 -28.56 1.76
C PHE A 228 17.37 -27.79 2.26
N LEU A 229 16.80 -26.99 1.38
CA LEU A 229 15.68 -26.09 1.67
C LEU A 229 14.37 -26.66 1.09
N ALA A 230 13.27 -26.46 1.78
CA ALA A 230 11.95 -26.71 1.27
C ALA A 230 11.52 -25.58 0.31
N MET A 231 10.92 -25.93 -0.82
CA MET A 231 10.28 -24.97 -1.71
C MET A 231 8.82 -24.85 -1.31
N VAL A 232 8.40 -23.68 -0.88
CA VAL A 232 7.02 -23.35 -0.45
C VAL A 232 6.35 -22.52 -1.53
N SER A 233 5.17 -22.93 -1.98
CA SER A 233 4.36 -22.25 -3.00
C SER A 233 3.23 -21.46 -2.37
N TYR A 234 2.86 -20.34 -3.00
CA TYR A 234 1.80 -19.45 -2.55
C TYR A 234 0.75 -19.22 -3.63
N SER A 235 -0.44 -18.78 -3.21
CA SER A 235 -1.61 -18.56 -4.08
C SER A 235 -1.37 -17.48 -5.15
N ASP A 236 -0.45 -16.56 -4.92
CA ASP A 236 -0.02 -15.55 -5.90
C ASP A 236 0.94 -16.08 -6.97
N GLY A 237 1.29 -17.38 -6.90
CA GLY A 237 2.22 -18.06 -7.79
C GLY A 237 3.70 -17.82 -7.45
N THR A 238 4.00 -17.20 -6.33
CA THR A 238 5.38 -17.05 -5.84
C THR A 238 5.87 -18.33 -5.15
N PHE A 239 7.19 -18.46 -5.04
CA PHE A 239 7.87 -19.55 -4.35
C PHE A 239 8.94 -18.99 -3.44
N VAL A 240 9.07 -19.57 -2.24
CA VAL A 240 10.10 -19.20 -1.28
C VAL A 240 10.83 -20.46 -0.80
N GLN A 241 12.16 -20.39 -0.74
CA GLN A 241 12.97 -21.41 -0.10
C GLN A 241 13.01 -21.19 1.41
N LYS A 242 12.64 -22.21 2.17
CA LYS A 242 12.60 -22.17 3.64
C LYS A 242 13.46 -23.28 4.23
N ARG A 243 14.10 -22.99 5.36
CA ARG A 243 14.79 -23.99 6.17
C ARG A 243 13.80 -25.03 6.67
N VAL A 244 14.33 -26.19 7.07
CA VAL A 244 13.55 -27.27 7.68
C VAL A 244 14.10 -27.54 9.08
N ASP A 245 13.23 -27.56 10.07
CA ASP A 245 13.51 -28.00 11.42
C ASP A 245 13.34 -29.52 11.47
N TRP A 246 14.43 -30.24 11.62
CA TRP A 246 14.48 -31.69 11.55
C TRP A 246 14.24 -32.34 12.91
N GLU A 247 13.37 -33.34 12.95
CA GLU A 247 12.99 -34.09 14.17
C GLU A 247 13.71 -35.44 14.21
N PHE A 248 14.99 -35.45 14.63
CA PHE A 248 15.76 -36.69 14.85
C PHE A 248 16.99 -36.46 15.77
N SER A 249 17.59 -37.60 16.30
CA SER A 249 18.85 -37.55 17.00
C SER A 249 20.03 -37.59 16.03
N ASP A 250 21.09 -36.83 16.30
CA ASP A 250 22.33 -36.82 15.51
C ASP A 250 23.08 -38.18 15.51
N ASP A 251 22.65 -39.16 16.32
CA ASP A 251 23.18 -40.53 16.32
C ASP A 251 23.04 -41.22 14.94
N ILE A 252 22.10 -40.82 14.11
CA ILE A 252 21.90 -41.37 12.74
C ILE A 252 23.13 -41.13 11.84
N PHE A 253 24.00 -40.15 12.16
CA PHE A 253 25.21 -39.88 11.39
C PHE A 253 26.42 -40.76 11.80
N ARG A 254 26.26 -41.64 12.82
CA ARG A 254 27.34 -42.54 13.26
C ARG A 254 27.53 -43.75 12.37
N GLU A 255 26.49 -44.13 11.64
CA GLU A 255 26.51 -45.30 10.76
C GLU A 255 25.93 -44.96 9.39
N GLU A 256 26.53 -45.47 8.31
CA GLU A 256 25.97 -45.36 7.00
C GLU A 256 24.64 -46.16 6.87
N GLY A 257 23.61 -45.52 6.33
CA GLY A 257 22.30 -46.16 6.20
C GLY A 257 21.29 -45.30 5.49
N ARG A 258 20.09 -45.87 5.33
CA ARG A 258 18.92 -45.13 4.85
C ARG A 258 18.00 -44.89 6.04
N TYR A 259 17.77 -43.61 6.32
CA TYR A 259 16.95 -43.17 7.44
C TYR A 259 15.74 -42.41 6.90
N ARG A 260 14.56 -42.66 7.47
CA ARG A 260 13.37 -41.86 7.25
C ARG A 260 13.25 -40.87 8.39
N ILE A 261 13.47 -39.61 8.09
CA ILE A 261 13.38 -38.51 9.05
C ILE A 261 12.17 -37.64 8.76
N GLN A 262 11.67 -36.97 9.79
CA GLN A 262 10.62 -35.98 9.69
C GLN A 262 11.19 -34.58 9.91
N GLY A 263 10.56 -33.57 9.33
CA GLY A 263 10.89 -32.18 9.54
C GLY A 263 9.68 -31.30 9.28
N LYS A 264 9.74 -30.10 9.81
CA LYS A 264 8.75 -29.04 9.59
C LYS A 264 9.42 -27.87 8.91
N VAL A 265 8.71 -27.21 8.01
CA VAL A 265 9.17 -25.93 7.45
C VAL A 265 9.36 -24.95 8.59
N HIS A 266 10.56 -24.39 8.70
CA HIS A 266 10.89 -23.42 9.73
C HIS A 266 9.97 -22.20 9.62
N GLN A 267 9.40 -21.80 10.75
CA GLN A 267 8.58 -20.58 10.88
C GLN A 267 9.37 -19.58 11.70
N ASP A 268 9.76 -18.48 11.05
CA ASP A 268 10.34 -17.36 11.77
C ASP A 268 9.22 -16.62 12.49
N ASN A 269 9.27 -16.58 13.82
CA ASN A 269 8.33 -15.81 14.63
C ASN A 269 8.99 -14.48 14.98
N TYR A 270 8.52 -13.41 14.34
CA TYR A 270 8.94 -12.06 14.67
C TYR A 270 7.91 -11.41 15.61
N LEU A 271 8.39 -10.92 16.74
CA LEU A 271 7.54 -10.14 17.64
C LEU A 271 7.31 -8.75 17.03
N PHE A 272 6.09 -8.25 17.16
CA PHE A 272 5.71 -6.92 16.70
C PHE A 272 5.11 -6.11 17.87
N PRO A 273 5.53 -4.85 18.02
CA PRO A 273 6.58 -4.16 17.27
C PRO A 273 8.00 -4.60 17.68
N ILE A 274 8.97 -4.49 16.76
CA ILE A 274 10.40 -4.72 17.06
C ILE A 274 10.98 -3.62 17.96
N ALA A 275 10.42 -2.42 17.87
CA ALA A 275 10.73 -1.27 18.72
C ALA A 275 9.54 -0.33 18.80
N GLU A 276 9.27 0.23 19.98
CA GLU A 276 8.23 1.25 20.19
C GLU A 276 8.80 2.65 19.95
N ASN A 277 7.94 3.59 19.51
CA ASN A 277 8.30 4.97 19.20
C ASN A 277 9.50 5.06 18.23
N ARG A 278 9.47 4.20 17.21
CA ARG A 278 10.47 4.13 16.14
C ARG A 278 9.77 4.09 14.79
N ALA A 279 9.81 5.22 14.05
CA ALA A 279 9.32 5.30 12.68
C ALA A 279 10.43 4.95 11.67
N ASP A 280 10.05 4.70 10.41
CA ASP A 280 10.96 4.46 9.28
C ASP A 280 12.06 3.42 9.58
N PRO A 281 11.70 2.20 10.04
CA PRO A 281 12.67 1.22 10.47
C PRO A 281 13.50 0.68 9.28
N CYS A 282 14.82 0.63 9.44
CA CYS A 282 15.72 -0.01 8.50
C CYS A 282 16.52 -1.12 9.19
N ILE A 283 16.53 -2.32 8.60
CA ILE A 283 17.39 -3.43 9.01
C ILE A 283 18.39 -3.71 7.91
N GLY A 284 19.67 -3.52 8.19
CA GLY A 284 20.78 -3.86 7.33
C GLY A 284 21.56 -5.08 7.81
N ARG A 285 22.30 -5.73 6.90
CA ARG A 285 23.26 -6.78 7.23
C ARG A 285 24.65 -6.33 6.84
N TRP A 286 25.61 -6.38 7.79
CA TRP A 286 26.99 -6.01 7.57
C TRP A 286 27.93 -6.95 8.34
N ASN A 287 28.99 -7.45 7.69
CA ASN A 287 29.97 -8.35 8.29
C ASN A 287 29.33 -9.54 9.08
N GLY A 288 28.25 -10.09 8.54
CA GLY A 288 27.58 -11.27 9.11
C GLY A 288 26.57 -10.97 10.23
N LYS A 289 26.48 -9.73 10.71
CA LYS A 289 25.54 -9.29 11.75
C LYS A 289 24.38 -8.47 11.17
N TYR A 290 23.30 -8.39 11.92
CA TYR A 290 22.15 -7.54 11.63
C TYR A 290 22.20 -6.25 12.46
N TYR A 291 21.83 -5.15 11.83
CA TYR A 291 21.76 -3.84 12.44
C TYR A 291 20.38 -3.24 12.22
N PHE A 292 19.82 -2.63 13.26
CA PHE A 292 18.54 -1.93 13.22
C PHE A 292 18.78 -0.45 13.51
N ILE A 293 18.20 0.43 12.70
CA ILE A 293 18.18 1.88 12.91
C ILE A 293 16.78 2.39 12.53
N ALA A 294 16.31 3.46 13.16
CA ALA A 294 15.00 4.05 12.90
C ALA A 294 14.96 5.51 13.35
N THR A 295 14.00 6.27 12.87
CA THR A 295 13.62 7.58 13.41
C THR A 295 13.22 7.43 14.88
N ASN A 296 13.76 8.26 15.76
CA ASN A 296 13.45 8.22 17.18
C ASN A 296 12.36 9.21 17.56
N ASP A 297 11.10 8.76 17.60
CA ASP A 297 9.96 9.60 17.98
C ASP A 297 9.89 9.85 19.50
N ALA A 298 10.60 9.06 20.31
CA ALA A 298 10.57 9.20 21.75
C ALA A 298 11.19 10.50 22.27
N ASP A 299 12.13 11.11 21.51
CA ASP A 299 12.82 12.35 21.88
C ASP A 299 12.57 13.52 20.92
N GLY A 300 11.55 13.40 20.06
CA GLY A 300 11.23 14.40 19.06
C GLY A 300 12.21 14.42 17.89
N ASN A 301 12.73 13.27 17.51
CA ASN A 301 13.59 13.05 16.35
C ASN A 301 14.96 13.75 16.45
N ARG A 302 15.54 13.76 17.65
CA ARG A 302 16.80 14.46 17.93
C ARG A 302 18.02 13.55 17.96
N THR A 303 17.81 12.22 18.00
CA THR A 303 18.88 11.21 18.08
C THR A 303 18.64 10.04 17.13
N LEU A 304 19.74 9.38 16.71
CA LEU A 304 19.71 8.09 16.04
C LEU A 304 20.48 7.06 16.88
N TYR A 305 19.90 5.88 17.04
CA TYR A 305 20.47 4.74 17.73
C TYR A 305 20.60 3.54 16.80
N ILE A 306 21.62 2.71 17.01
CA ILE A 306 21.78 1.43 16.35
C ILE A 306 21.65 0.32 17.38
N ARG A 307 20.96 -0.78 17.01
CA ARG A 307 21.02 -2.08 17.66
C ARG A 307 21.80 -3.04 16.78
N GLU A 308 22.56 -3.96 17.39
CA GLU A 308 23.33 -5.01 16.71
C GLU A 308 22.94 -6.37 17.26
N ALA A 309 22.76 -7.38 16.40
CA ALA A 309 22.52 -8.77 16.80
C ALA A 309 22.98 -9.76 15.73
N ASP A 310 23.09 -11.03 16.11
CA ASP A 310 23.41 -12.12 15.17
C ASP A 310 22.19 -12.56 14.37
N THR A 311 20.98 -12.31 14.86
CA THR A 311 19.69 -12.60 14.19
C THR A 311 18.72 -11.43 14.32
N ILE A 312 17.76 -11.36 13.40
CA ILE A 312 16.73 -10.30 13.45
C ILE A 312 15.87 -10.36 14.73
N PRO A 313 15.42 -11.54 15.23
CA PRO A 313 14.67 -11.60 16.49
C PRO A 313 15.44 -11.05 17.70
N GLU A 314 16.74 -11.22 17.74
CA GLU A 314 17.59 -10.71 18.84
C GLU A 314 17.70 -9.18 18.84
N LEU A 315 17.45 -8.52 17.71
CA LEU A 315 17.39 -7.05 17.64
C LEU A 315 16.32 -6.45 18.56
N LEU A 316 15.28 -7.23 18.90
CA LEU A 316 14.21 -6.81 19.82
C LEU A 316 14.75 -6.41 21.21
N THR A 317 15.72 -7.17 21.71
CA THR A 317 16.30 -7.00 23.06
C THR A 317 17.71 -6.43 23.04
N ALA A 318 18.27 -6.17 21.84
CA ALA A 318 19.61 -5.63 21.72
C ALA A 318 19.69 -4.19 22.27
N GLU A 319 20.83 -3.87 22.88
CA GLU A 319 21.08 -2.56 23.46
C GLU A 319 21.17 -1.49 22.37
N GLU A 320 20.49 -0.36 22.57
CA GLU A 320 20.59 0.83 21.70
C GLU A 320 21.88 1.59 21.94
N LYS A 321 22.67 1.81 20.91
CA LYS A 321 23.88 2.60 20.94
C LYS A 321 23.67 3.92 20.19
N LEU A 322 23.88 5.06 20.85
CA LEU A 322 23.76 6.39 20.25
C LEU A 322 24.82 6.57 19.17
N ILE A 323 24.37 6.95 17.95
CA ILE A 323 25.25 7.17 16.79
C ILE A 323 25.29 8.62 16.40
N LEU A 324 24.16 9.32 16.48
CA LEU A 324 24.04 10.72 16.08
C LEU A 324 23.13 11.46 17.05
N ASP A 325 23.49 12.71 17.37
CA ASP A 325 22.65 13.64 18.12
C ASP A 325 22.79 15.08 17.60
N CYS A 326 21.73 15.85 17.73
CA CYS A 326 21.70 17.26 17.30
C CYS A 326 22.51 18.19 18.19
N GLU A 327 22.91 17.78 19.39
CA GLU A 327 23.72 18.59 20.31
C GLU A 327 25.20 18.59 19.89
N THR A 328 25.68 17.44 19.43
CA THR A 328 27.05 17.31 18.90
C THR A 328 27.23 18.06 17.59
N TYR A 329 26.19 18.13 16.76
CA TYR A 329 26.24 18.76 15.43
C TYR A 329 25.13 19.82 15.26
N PRO A 330 25.31 21.03 15.76
CA PRO A 330 24.30 22.08 15.72
C PRO A 330 23.80 22.46 14.31
N GLU A 331 24.58 22.14 13.27
CA GLU A 331 24.18 22.34 11.87
C GLU A 331 23.09 21.42 11.37
N ILE A 332 22.76 20.36 12.11
CA ILE A 332 21.64 19.45 11.83
C ILE A 332 20.55 19.58 12.88
N GLY A 333 20.11 20.75 13.19
CA GLY A 333 19.18 21.17 14.26
C GLY A 333 18.08 20.24 14.75
N GLY A 334 17.68 19.22 13.97
CA GLY A 334 16.64 18.24 14.37
C GLY A 334 16.08 17.47 13.19
N LEU A 335 14.93 16.82 13.44
CA LEU A 335 14.20 16.01 12.45
C LEU A 335 15.09 14.96 11.78
N LEU A 336 15.79 14.16 12.61
CA LEU A 336 16.63 13.05 12.14
C LEU A 336 15.72 11.91 11.70
N TRP A 337 15.31 11.93 10.43
CA TRP A 337 14.31 11.03 9.89
C TRP A 337 14.86 10.00 8.91
N ALA A 338 14.12 8.91 8.79
CA ALA A 338 14.30 7.87 7.78
C ALA A 338 15.78 7.45 7.60
N PRO A 339 16.48 7.03 8.66
CA PRO A 339 17.85 6.57 8.53
C PRO A 339 17.89 5.21 7.81
N GLU A 340 18.76 5.06 6.82
CA GLU A 340 18.91 3.86 6.02
C GLU A 340 20.38 3.43 5.92
N PHE A 341 20.63 2.11 6.01
CA PHE A 341 21.94 1.53 5.73
C PHE A 341 22.13 1.27 4.24
N HIS A 342 23.26 1.69 3.70
CA HIS A 342 23.68 1.39 2.33
C HIS A 342 25.12 0.92 2.30
N GLU A 343 25.37 -0.20 1.62
CA GLU A 343 26.72 -0.64 1.28
C GLU A 343 27.06 -0.14 -0.14
N ILE A 344 28.11 0.66 -0.24
CA ILE A 344 28.60 1.19 -1.51
C ILE A 344 30.10 0.92 -1.59
N ASP A 345 30.53 0.18 -2.61
CA ASP A 345 31.94 -0.20 -2.83
C ASP A 345 32.63 -0.79 -1.58
N GLY A 346 31.90 -1.68 -0.85
CA GLY A 346 32.40 -2.32 0.36
C GLY A 346 32.48 -1.45 1.59
N THR A 347 31.90 -0.26 1.57
CA THR A 347 31.83 0.67 2.71
C THR A 347 30.38 0.86 3.14
N LEU A 348 30.14 0.88 4.45
CA LEU A 348 28.82 1.09 5.02
C LEU A 348 28.55 2.60 5.19
N TYR A 349 27.37 3.02 4.78
CA TYR A 349 26.87 4.38 4.92
C TYR A 349 25.53 4.37 5.66
N ILE A 350 25.25 5.47 6.36
CA ILE A 350 23.91 5.84 6.83
C ILE A 350 23.47 7.08 6.07
N PHE A 351 22.36 6.97 5.35
CA PHE A 351 21.65 8.13 4.80
C PHE A 351 20.51 8.47 5.74
N HIS A 352 20.28 9.74 6.00
CA HIS A 352 19.19 10.22 6.83
C HIS A 352 18.77 11.62 6.41
N ALA A 353 17.57 12.03 6.76
CA ALA A 353 17.14 13.40 6.66
C ALA A 353 17.55 14.18 7.91
N ALA A 354 17.76 15.48 7.78
CA ALA A 354 17.95 16.42 8.88
C ALA A 354 17.63 17.85 8.43
N THR A 355 17.15 18.69 9.35
CA THR A 355 16.90 20.11 9.08
C THR A 355 17.82 21.02 9.91
N THR A 356 18.12 22.17 9.37
CA THR A 356 18.82 23.24 10.10
C THR A 356 17.87 24.15 10.86
N GLY A 357 16.53 23.94 10.76
CA GLY A 357 15.53 24.80 11.38
C GLY A 357 14.11 24.37 11.06
N GLU A 358 13.53 24.94 10.04
CA GLU A 358 12.13 24.71 9.69
C GLU A 358 11.92 23.38 8.96
N PHE A 359 10.74 22.76 9.13
CA PHE A 359 10.34 21.50 8.49
C PHE A 359 10.62 21.47 6.97
N TYR A 360 10.29 22.53 6.26
CA TYR A 360 10.49 22.62 4.81
C TYR A 360 11.97 22.83 4.39
N CYS A 361 12.88 22.94 5.35
CA CYS A 361 14.33 22.99 5.13
C CYS A 361 15.00 21.62 5.27
N GLU A 362 14.21 20.55 5.30
CA GLU A 362 14.69 19.17 5.39
C GLU A 362 15.62 18.81 4.23
N GLU A 363 16.75 18.18 4.52
CA GLU A 363 17.78 17.84 3.55
C GLU A 363 18.37 16.45 3.81
N SER A 364 18.78 15.78 2.73
CA SER A 364 19.45 14.49 2.85
C SER A 364 20.91 14.65 3.28
N HIS A 365 21.29 13.88 4.28
CA HIS A 365 22.65 13.78 4.82
C HIS A 365 23.18 12.36 4.71
N VAL A 366 24.48 12.20 4.77
CA VAL A 366 25.18 10.92 4.74
C VAL A 366 26.32 10.89 5.76
N MET A 367 26.43 9.77 6.45
CA MET A 367 27.57 9.40 7.28
C MET A 367 28.24 8.16 6.69
N GLN A 368 29.55 8.07 6.78
CA GLN A 368 30.36 6.97 6.28
C GLN A 368 31.06 6.28 7.43
N LEU A 369 30.97 4.95 7.49
CA LEU A 369 31.76 4.17 8.43
C LEU A 369 33.23 4.14 7.99
N LYS A 370 34.15 4.34 8.91
CA LYS A 370 35.60 4.21 8.63
C LYS A 370 35.94 2.75 8.32
N GLU A 371 37.02 2.53 7.60
CA GLU A 371 37.51 1.19 7.30
C GLU A 371 37.81 0.39 8.60
N GLY A 372 37.26 -0.81 8.68
CA GLY A 372 37.34 -1.67 9.89
C GLY A 372 36.57 -1.13 11.11
N GLY A 373 35.73 -0.10 10.94
CA GLY A 373 34.94 0.50 12.00
C GLY A 373 33.81 -0.40 12.50
N ASN A 374 33.39 -0.13 13.73
CA ASN A 374 32.22 -0.78 14.35
C ASN A 374 30.98 0.11 14.18
N PRO A 375 29.90 -0.38 13.51
CA PRO A 375 28.69 0.40 13.31
C PRO A 375 28.00 0.88 14.59
N THR A 376 28.21 0.23 15.73
CA THR A 376 27.64 0.63 17.03
C THR A 376 28.51 1.66 17.78
N ASN A 377 29.65 2.05 17.22
CA ASN A 377 30.54 3.04 17.82
C ASN A 377 30.39 4.39 17.11
N LYS A 378 29.87 5.41 17.80
CA LYS A 378 29.69 6.79 17.30
C LYS A 378 30.96 7.34 16.67
N GLU A 379 32.14 7.09 17.26
CA GLU A 379 33.43 7.64 16.82
C GLU A 379 33.96 6.98 15.53
N ASP A 380 33.31 5.93 15.05
CA ASP A 380 33.68 5.23 13.84
C ASP A 380 32.93 5.75 12.61
N TRP A 381 31.95 6.62 12.82
CA TRP A 381 31.21 7.30 11.76
C TRP A 381 31.80 8.67 11.42
N SER A 382 31.79 9.02 10.15
CA SER A 382 32.11 10.38 9.73
C SER A 382 31.08 11.37 10.25
N ARG A 383 31.46 12.65 10.34
CA ARG A 383 30.49 13.74 10.53
C ARG A 383 29.40 13.69 9.44
N PRO A 384 28.12 13.95 9.78
CA PRO A 384 27.05 14.03 8.78
C PRO A 384 27.36 15.11 7.73
N ARG A 385 27.17 14.76 6.46
CA ARG A 385 27.44 15.66 5.34
C ARG A 385 26.22 15.71 4.44
N ARG A 386 25.85 16.87 3.99
CA ARG A 386 24.82 17.09 3.00
C ARG A 386 25.12 16.34 1.70
N VAL A 387 24.16 15.58 1.17
CA VAL A 387 24.33 14.77 -0.05
C VAL A 387 24.41 15.67 -1.28
N VAL A 388 23.64 16.75 -1.34
CA VAL A 388 23.62 17.70 -2.47
C VAL A 388 23.98 19.11 -2.00
N LYS A 389 24.98 19.70 -2.63
CA LYS A 389 25.25 21.13 -2.43
C LYS A 389 24.22 21.95 -3.20
N LYS A 390 23.50 22.84 -2.50
CA LYS A 390 22.63 23.83 -3.14
C LYS A 390 23.51 24.65 -4.11
N ARG A 391 23.18 24.62 -5.41
CA ARG A 391 23.82 25.53 -6.36
C ARG A 391 23.54 26.94 -5.87
N ARG A 392 24.57 27.70 -5.51
CA ARG A 392 24.41 29.15 -5.30
C ARG A 392 23.89 29.76 -6.60
N LYS A 393 22.69 30.35 -6.53
CA LYS A 393 22.16 31.18 -7.62
C LYS A 393 23.00 32.44 -7.72
#